data_bbc567e64d911be56337bed05e9953e7
#
_entry.id   bbc567e64d911be56337bed05e9953e7
#
_cell.length_a   1.000
_cell.length_b   1.000
_cell.length_c   1.000
_cell.angle_alpha   90.00
_cell.angle_beta   90.00
_cell.angle_gamma   90.00
#
_symmetry.space_group_name_H-M   'P 1'
#
loop_
_entity.id
_entity.type
_entity.pdbx_description
1 polymer ?
#
loop_
_entity_poly.entity_id
_entity_poly.type
_entity_poly.pdbx_seq_one_letter_code
_entity_poly.pdbx_strand_id
1 'polypeptide(L)'
;SGALHLLDAVLPMLLAAGKGHLALVGSVAGYRGLPMSLAYGPTKAALNNLAENLYLDLHGKGLGVSIINPGFVETPLTAQNDFRMPSLISAEEAAQHILNGWAQGRFEMNFPRRFTRWMRLLRCLPDAWYFAAVRRTTGV
;
A
#
# COMPACT_ATOMS: atom_id res chain seq x y z
N SER A 1 -8.36 5.63 -14.38
CA SER A 1 -6.96 5.43 -13.92
C SER A 1 -6.40 4.15 -14.51
N GLY A 2 -5.06 4.05 -14.65
CA GLY A 2 -4.41 2.88 -15.25
C GLY A 2 -4.79 1.56 -14.56
N ALA A 3 -4.89 1.55 -13.23
CA ALA A 3 -5.29 0.36 -12.48
C ALA A 3 -6.70 -0.13 -12.86
N LEU A 4 -7.66 0.78 -13.02
CA LEU A 4 -9.03 0.40 -13.40
C LEU A 4 -9.09 -0.13 -14.83
N HIS A 5 -8.36 0.46 -15.77
CA HIS A 5 -8.29 -0.05 -17.14
C HIS A 5 -7.65 -1.43 -17.23
N LEU A 6 -6.60 -1.66 -16.41
CA LEU A 6 -5.98 -2.98 -16.34
C LEU A 6 -6.94 -4.03 -15.76
N LEU A 7 -7.68 -3.68 -14.71
CA LEU A 7 -8.68 -4.57 -14.11
C LEU A 7 -9.81 -4.90 -15.08
N ASP A 8 -10.30 -3.92 -15.82
CA ASP A 8 -11.32 -4.13 -16.87
C ASP A 8 -10.87 -5.17 -17.91
N ALA A 9 -9.60 -5.13 -18.27
CA ALA A 9 -9.04 -6.09 -19.23
C ALA A 9 -8.79 -7.49 -18.64
N VAL A 10 -8.26 -7.59 -17.40
CA VAL A 10 -7.78 -8.88 -16.86
C VAL A 10 -8.83 -9.62 -16.03
N LEU A 11 -9.75 -8.91 -15.39
CA LEU A 11 -10.71 -9.50 -14.48
C LEU A 11 -11.65 -10.51 -15.14
N PRO A 12 -12.21 -10.27 -16.33
CA PRO A 12 -13.02 -11.26 -17.05
C PRO A 12 -12.26 -12.56 -17.31
N MET A 13 -10.99 -12.48 -17.66
CA MET A 13 -10.13 -13.66 -17.91
C MET A 13 -9.88 -14.47 -16.63
N LEU A 14 -9.61 -13.81 -15.51
CA LEU A 14 -9.39 -14.46 -14.22
C LEU A 14 -10.67 -15.11 -13.70
N LEU A 15 -11.80 -14.45 -13.85
CA LEU A 15 -13.10 -14.98 -13.46
C LEU A 15 -13.48 -16.22 -14.30
N ALA A 16 -13.24 -16.18 -15.61
CA ALA A 16 -13.47 -17.33 -16.48
C ALA A 16 -12.56 -18.52 -16.14
N ALA A 17 -11.32 -18.24 -15.76
CA ALA A 17 -10.37 -19.28 -15.31
C ALA A 17 -10.68 -19.83 -13.91
N GLY A 18 -11.43 -19.12 -13.07
CA GLY A 18 -11.76 -19.48 -11.70
C GLY A 18 -10.55 -19.57 -10.78
N LYS A 19 -9.41 -19.02 -11.18
CA LYS A 19 -8.14 -19.02 -10.45
C LYS A 19 -7.27 -17.85 -10.86
N GLY A 20 -6.46 -17.36 -9.94
CA GLY A 20 -5.51 -16.28 -10.17
C GLY A 20 -5.32 -15.41 -8.94
N HIS A 21 -4.43 -14.44 -9.04
CA HIS A 21 -4.13 -13.52 -7.95
C HIS A 21 -3.90 -12.11 -8.50
N LEU A 22 -4.59 -11.15 -7.90
CA LEU A 22 -4.42 -9.72 -8.15
C LEU A 22 -3.59 -9.12 -7.02
N ALA A 23 -2.47 -8.52 -7.36
CA ALA A 23 -1.64 -7.78 -6.41
C ALA A 23 -1.58 -6.30 -6.83
N LEU A 24 -2.07 -5.40 -5.98
CA LEU A 24 -1.99 -3.96 -6.19
C LEU A 24 -0.82 -3.38 -5.40
N VAL A 25 -0.13 -2.39 -5.97
CA VAL A 25 0.97 -1.70 -5.30
C VAL A 25 0.51 -0.33 -4.83
N GLY A 26 0.20 -0.27 -3.55
CA GLY A 26 -0.16 0.95 -2.84
C GLY A 26 1.05 1.70 -2.29
N SER A 27 0.91 2.21 -1.08
CA SER A 27 1.96 2.85 -0.27
C SER A 27 1.42 3.10 1.14
N VAL A 28 2.29 3.17 2.12
CA VAL A 28 1.94 3.66 3.48
C VAL A 28 1.39 5.10 3.46
N ALA A 29 1.73 5.90 2.46
CA ALA A 29 1.15 7.23 2.23
C ALA A 29 -0.36 7.19 1.91
N GLY A 30 -0.90 6.03 1.55
CA GLY A 30 -2.32 5.82 1.34
C GLY A 30 -3.11 5.51 2.62
N TYR A 31 -2.47 5.39 3.78
CA TYR A 31 -3.17 5.08 5.02
C TYR A 31 -3.98 6.25 5.56
N ARG A 32 -3.41 7.45 5.51
CA ARG A 32 -4.06 8.69 5.95
C ARG A 32 -3.33 9.89 5.37
N GLY A 33 -3.98 11.07 5.35
CA GLY A 33 -3.43 12.30 4.78
C GLY A 33 -2.08 12.70 5.40
N LEU A 34 -1.14 13.06 4.56
CA LEU A 34 0.21 13.53 4.92
C LEU A 34 0.47 14.90 4.26
N PRO A 35 1.33 15.75 4.86
CA PRO A 35 1.74 17.00 4.22
C PRO A 35 2.36 16.75 2.85
N MET A 36 2.21 17.70 1.94
CA MET A 36 2.78 17.66 0.57
C MET A 36 2.43 16.42 -0.25
N SER A 37 1.28 15.78 0.05
CA SER A 37 0.86 14.51 -0.58
C SER A 37 -0.51 14.62 -1.28
N LEU A 38 -0.84 15.80 -1.83
CA LEU A 38 -2.17 16.11 -2.40
C LEU A 38 -2.61 15.19 -3.56
N ALA A 39 -1.68 14.75 -4.39
CA ALA A 39 -1.97 13.83 -5.48
C ALA A 39 -1.61 12.39 -5.12
N TYR A 40 -0.44 12.15 -4.56
CA TYR A 40 0.09 10.83 -4.29
C TYR A 40 -0.71 10.09 -3.20
N GLY A 41 -0.95 10.73 -2.05
CA GLY A 41 -1.69 10.13 -0.94
C GLY A 41 -3.08 9.66 -1.34
N PRO A 42 -3.94 10.52 -1.89
CA PRO A 42 -5.29 10.13 -2.33
C PRO A 42 -5.31 9.01 -3.37
N THR A 43 -4.37 9.00 -4.34
CA THR A 43 -4.30 7.92 -5.33
C THR A 43 -3.92 6.58 -4.70
N LYS A 44 -3.04 6.58 -3.72
CA LYS A 44 -2.63 5.37 -2.99
C LYS A 44 -3.71 4.92 -1.99
N ALA A 45 -4.46 5.84 -1.39
CA ALA A 45 -5.64 5.54 -0.58
C ALA A 45 -6.74 4.86 -1.41
N ALA A 46 -6.97 5.34 -2.63
CA ALA A 46 -7.91 4.74 -3.56
C ALA A 46 -7.52 3.29 -3.91
N LEU A 47 -6.22 2.99 -4.09
CA LEU A 47 -5.75 1.62 -4.35
C LEU A 47 -5.96 0.70 -3.13
N ASN A 48 -5.77 1.18 -1.91
CA ASN A 48 -6.07 0.41 -0.71
C ASN A 48 -7.55 0.05 -0.64
N ASN A 49 -8.43 1.02 -0.81
CA ASN A 49 -9.87 0.80 -0.82
C ASN A 49 -10.30 -0.13 -1.96
N LEU A 50 -9.76 0.04 -3.16
CA LEU A 50 -10.03 -0.83 -4.30
C LEU A 50 -9.62 -2.29 -4.02
N ALA A 51 -8.47 -2.52 -3.39
CA ALA A 51 -8.02 -3.85 -3.02
C ALA A 51 -8.97 -4.52 -2.01
N GLU A 52 -9.46 -3.77 -1.01
CA GLU A 52 -10.44 -4.26 -0.04
C GLU A 52 -11.76 -4.67 -0.71
N ASN A 53 -12.28 -3.83 -1.62
CA ASN A 53 -13.49 -4.14 -2.38
C ASN A 53 -13.31 -5.39 -3.25
N LEU A 54 -12.20 -5.46 -4.01
CA LEU A 54 -11.89 -6.62 -4.84
C LEU A 54 -11.74 -7.89 -4.01
N TYR A 55 -11.13 -7.82 -2.84
CA TYR A 55 -11.02 -8.98 -1.94
C TYR A 55 -12.39 -9.49 -1.52
N LEU A 56 -13.27 -8.61 -1.08
CA LEU A 56 -14.62 -8.96 -0.65
C LEU A 56 -15.45 -9.58 -1.80
N ASP A 57 -15.35 -9.01 -2.99
CA ASP A 57 -16.14 -9.44 -4.15
C ASP A 57 -15.61 -10.74 -4.78
N LEU A 58 -14.30 -11.01 -4.69
CA LEU A 58 -13.63 -12.09 -5.43
C LEU A 58 -13.21 -13.27 -4.57
N HIS A 59 -13.13 -13.12 -3.24
CA HIS A 59 -12.64 -14.15 -2.33
C HIS A 59 -13.39 -15.49 -2.49
N GLY A 60 -14.71 -15.46 -2.63
CA GLY A 60 -15.52 -16.65 -2.85
C GLY A 60 -15.47 -17.24 -4.28
N LYS A 61 -14.73 -16.60 -5.21
CA LYS A 61 -14.67 -16.97 -6.63
C LYS A 61 -13.34 -17.63 -7.03
N GLY A 62 -12.56 -18.05 -6.05
CA GLY A 62 -11.26 -18.70 -6.30
C GLY A 62 -10.13 -17.73 -6.68
N LEU A 63 -10.34 -16.42 -6.57
CA LEU A 63 -9.34 -15.40 -6.88
C LEU A 63 -8.71 -14.84 -5.59
N GLY A 64 -7.39 -14.80 -5.56
CA GLY A 64 -6.64 -14.11 -4.52
C GLY A 64 -6.52 -12.61 -4.81
N VAL A 65 -6.55 -11.80 -3.76
CA VAL A 65 -6.29 -10.36 -3.86
C VAL A 65 -5.35 -9.94 -2.75
N SER A 66 -4.35 -9.14 -3.06
CA SER A 66 -3.46 -8.54 -2.07
C SER A 66 -3.11 -7.10 -2.41
N ILE A 67 -2.75 -6.35 -1.37
CA ILE A 67 -2.20 -4.98 -1.47
C ILE A 67 -0.79 -4.95 -0.88
N ILE A 68 0.13 -4.33 -1.59
CA ILE A 68 1.51 -4.13 -1.15
C ILE A 68 1.65 -2.66 -0.78
N ASN A 69 1.90 -2.38 0.47
CA ASN A 69 2.07 -1.01 1.00
C ASN A 69 3.50 -0.81 1.48
N PRO A 70 4.45 -0.50 0.57
CA PRO A 70 5.80 -0.20 0.97
C PRO A 70 5.88 1.14 1.70
N GLY A 71 6.81 1.23 2.65
CA GLY A 71 7.35 2.48 3.12
C GLY A 71 8.40 3.00 2.14
N PHE A 72 9.54 3.46 2.66
CA PHE A 72 10.64 3.90 1.79
C PHE A 72 11.53 2.72 1.38
N VAL A 73 11.64 2.51 0.07
CA VAL A 73 12.50 1.50 -0.55
C VAL A 73 13.56 2.21 -1.35
N GLU A 74 14.81 1.76 -1.22
CA GLU A 74 15.93 2.30 -1.97
C GLU A 74 15.78 1.96 -3.46
N THR A 75 15.57 2.99 -4.26
CA THR A 75 15.40 2.92 -5.71
C THR A 75 15.98 4.17 -6.35
N PRO A 76 16.29 4.18 -7.66
CA PRO A 76 16.69 5.41 -8.36
C PRO A 76 15.72 6.57 -8.19
N LEU A 77 14.43 6.29 -8.00
CA LEU A 77 13.39 7.29 -7.77
C LEU A 77 13.52 7.90 -6.36
N THR A 78 13.72 7.09 -5.32
CA THR A 78 13.87 7.57 -3.94
C THR A 78 15.22 8.25 -3.70
N ALA A 79 16.24 7.91 -4.46
CA ALA A 79 17.55 8.57 -4.42
C ALA A 79 17.50 10.06 -4.82
N GLN A 80 16.43 10.50 -5.49
CA GLN A 80 16.21 11.90 -5.88
C GLN A 80 15.47 12.73 -4.82
N ASN A 81 15.06 12.12 -3.71
CA ASN A 81 14.34 12.81 -2.65
C ASN A 81 15.29 13.55 -1.71
N ASP A 82 15.04 14.83 -1.50
CA ASP A 82 15.82 15.70 -0.61
C ASP A 82 15.38 15.66 0.85
N PHE A 83 14.42 14.81 1.20
CA PHE A 83 13.90 14.70 2.56
C PHE A 83 14.34 13.40 3.23
N ARG A 84 14.35 13.43 4.58
CA ARG A 84 14.68 12.25 5.38
C ARG A 84 13.65 11.14 5.16
N MET A 85 14.12 9.97 4.74
CA MET A 85 13.33 8.76 4.55
C MET A 85 13.54 7.81 5.75
N PRO A 86 12.61 7.76 6.73
CA PRO A 86 12.75 6.88 7.87
C PRO A 86 12.62 5.41 7.48
N SER A 87 13.50 4.59 8.04
CA SER A 87 13.46 3.13 7.83
C SER A 87 13.56 2.72 6.34
N LEU A 88 14.46 3.35 5.60
CA LEU A 88 14.78 2.94 4.23
C LEU A 88 15.27 1.50 4.20
N ILE A 89 14.73 0.69 3.29
CA ILE A 89 15.16 -0.71 3.06
C ILE A 89 15.59 -0.92 1.61
N SER A 90 16.36 -1.96 1.36
CA SER A 90 16.78 -2.30 0.01
C SER A 90 15.63 -2.87 -0.84
N ALA A 91 15.80 -2.86 -2.16
CA ALA A 91 14.83 -3.47 -3.08
C ALA A 91 14.73 -4.99 -2.86
N GLU A 92 15.83 -5.65 -2.54
CA GLU A 92 15.90 -7.09 -2.23
C GLU A 92 15.12 -7.43 -0.97
N GLU A 93 15.29 -6.65 0.09
CA GLU A 93 14.51 -6.83 1.33
C GLU A 93 13.01 -6.62 1.07
N ALA A 94 12.64 -5.61 0.29
CA ALA A 94 11.26 -5.37 -0.09
C ALA A 94 10.67 -6.56 -0.87
N ALA A 95 11.40 -7.09 -1.84
CA ALA A 95 11.00 -8.26 -2.61
C ALA A 95 10.80 -9.49 -1.71
N GLN A 96 11.72 -9.73 -0.77
CA GLN A 96 11.60 -10.84 0.18
C GLN A 96 10.36 -10.71 1.08
N HIS A 97 10.03 -9.50 1.54
CA HIS A 97 8.81 -9.25 2.30
C HIS A 97 7.54 -9.58 1.49
N ILE A 98 7.53 -9.25 0.20
CA ILE A 98 6.40 -9.53 -0.69
C ILE A 98 6.26 -11.04 -0.89
N LEU A 99 7.33 -11.74 -1.25
CA LEU A 99 7.32 -13.19 -1.46
C LEU A 99 6.87 -13.95 -0.22
N ASN A 100 7.39 -13.60 0.94
CA ASN A 100 6.98 -14.18 2.22
C ASN A 100 5.51 -13.90 2.55
N GLY A 101 5.02 -12.72 2.22
CA GLY A 101 3.63 -12.35 2.40
C GLY A 101 2.68 -13.19 1.54
N TRP A 102 3.01 -13.38 0.28
CA TRP A 102 2.25 -14.23 -0.63
C TRP A 102 2.28 -15.71 -0.21
N ALA A 103 3.45 -16.23 0.17
CA ALA A 103 3.57 -17.59 0.67
C ALA A 103 2.69 -17.85 1.92
N GLN A 104 2.43 -16.82 2.73
CA GLN A 104 1.57 -16.88 3.91
C GLN A 104 0.09 -16.53 3.62
N GLY A 105 -0.28 -16.26 2.37
CA GLY A 105 -1.65 -15.89 1.99
C GLY A 105 -2.12 -14.56 2.59
N ARG A 106 -1.21 -13.60 2.86
CA ARG A 106 -1.56 -12.32 3.46
C ARG A 106 -2.27 -11.42 2.47
N PHE A 107 -3.33 -10.76 2.92
CA PHE A 107 -3.99 -9.71 2.15
C PHE A 107 -3.11 -8.47 2.00
N GLU A 108 -2.49 -8.01 3.08
CA GLU A 108 -1.61 -6.84 3.06
C GLU A 108 -0.16 -7.19 3.37
N MET A 109 0.75 -6.80 2.50
CA MET A 109 2.19 -6.77 2.73
C MET A 109 2.63 -5.34 2.96
N ASN A 110 3.07 -5.03 4.17
CA ASN A 110 3.64 -3.73 4.52
C ASN A 110 5.03 -3.90 5.15
N PHE A 111 5.93 -3.01 4.82
CA PHE A 111 7.32 -3.07 5.27
C PHE A 111 8.00 -1.68 5.20
N PRO A 112 9.00 -1.44 6.05
CA PRO A 112 9.42 -2.25 7.19
C PRO A 112 8.38 -2.23 8.32
N ARG A 113 8.19 -3.36 8.99
CA ARG A 113 7.06 -3.56 9.92
C ARG A 113 7.02 -2.57 11.09
N ARG A 114 8.18 -2.12 11.60
CA ARG A 114 8.22 -1.15 12.70
C ARG A 114 7.59 0.18 12.27
N PHE A 115 7.99 0.67 11.10
CA PHE A 115 7.49 1.92 10.55
C PHE A 115 6.00 1.82 10.18
N THR A 116 5.61 0.75 9.50
CA THR A 116 4.22 0.57 9.05
C THR A 116 3.25 0.35 10.21
N ARG A 117 3.67 -0.35 11.29
CA ARG A 117 2.87 -0.46 12.52
C ARG A 117 2.61 0.90 13.16
N TRP A 118 3.64 1.74 13.22
CA TRP A 118 3.50 3.11 13.72
C TRP A 118 2.52 3.92 12.87
N MET A 119 2.65 3.87 11.56
CA MET A 119 1.74 4.55 10.62
C MET A 119 0.29 4.04 10.75
N ARG A 120 0.09 2.75 10.93
CA ARG A 120 -1.24 2.17 11.16
C ARG A 120 -1.83 2.58 12.51
N LEU A 121 -1.02 2.67 13.55
CA LEU A 121 -1.46 3.16 14.86
C LEU A 121 -1.89 4.63 14.78
N LEU A 122 -1.10 5.47 14.11
CA LEU A 122 -1.45 6.87 13.88
C LEU A 122 -2.77 7.02 13.11
N ARG A 123 -3.05 6.12 12.17
CA ARG A 123 -4.31 6.11 11.41
C ARG A 123 -5.54 5.99 12.32
N CYS A 124 -5.43 5.29 13.44
CA CYS A 124 -6.53 5.07 14.38
C CYS A 124 -6.81 6.26 15.31
N LEU A 125 -5.95 7.28 15.33
CA LEU A 125 -6.14 8.44 16.19
C LEU A 125 -7.33 9.30 15.72
N PRO A 126 -8.06 9.95 16.65
CA PRO A 126 -8.98 11.03 16.31
C PRO A 126 -8.28 12.14 15.50
N ASP A 127 -9.02 12.84 14.63
CA ASP A 127 -8.44 13.80 13.68
C ASP A 127 -7.55 14.86 14.33
N ALA A 128 -8.00 15.46 15.43
CA ALA A 128 -7.23 16.49 16.13
C ALA A 128 -5.88 15.97 16.62
N TRP A 129 -5.82 14.75 17.15
CA TRP A 129 -4.61 14.14 17.66
C TRP A 129 -3.69 13.69 16.51
N TYR A 130 -4.27 13.17 15.44
CA TYR A 130 -3.52 12.81 14.24
C TYR A 130 -2.84 14.04 13.64
N PHE A 131 -3.59 15.12 13.41
CA PHE A 131 -3.03 16.34 12.83
C PHE A 131 -1.96 16.97 13.73
N ALA A 132 -2.16 16.98 15.05
CA ALA A 132 -1.15 17.46 16.00
C ALA A 132 0.13 16.60 15.95
N ALA A 133 -0.01 15.26 15.92
CA ALA A 133 1.13 14.35 15.82
C ALA A 133 1.90 14.52 14.52
N VAL A 134 1.20 14.62 13.38
CA VAL A 134 1.83 14.81 12.06
C VAL A 134 2.56 16.14 11.98
N ARG A 135 1.93 17.25 12.40
CA ARG A 135 2.58 18.57 12.45
C ARG A 135 3.86 18.55 13.27
N ARG A 136 3.82 17.92 14.46
CA ARG A 136 4.95 17.86 15.37
C ARG A 136 6.13 17.06 14.79
N THR A 137 5.84 16.02 14.02
CA THR A 137 6.86 15.14 13.43
C THR A 137 7.39 15.65 12.10
N THR A 138 6.60 16.40 11.34
CA THR A 138 6.96 16.92 10.02
C THR A 138 7.40 18.38 10.02
N GLY A 139 7.16 19.11 11.11
CA GLY A 139 7.53 20.52 11.24
C GLY A 139 6.64 21.48 10.43
N VAL A 140 5.43 21.04 10.05
CA VAL A 140 4.45 21.83 9.28
C VAL A 140 3.35 22.35 10.18
#